data_43c06fd42603b86f58b6b6c70188d69c
#
_entry.id   43c06fd42603b86f58b6b6c70188d69c
#
_cell.length_a   1.000
_cell.length_b   1.000
_cell.length_c   1.000
_cell.angle_alpha   90.00
_cell.angle_beta   90.00
_cell.angle_gamma   90.00
#
_symmetry.space_group_name_H-M   'P 1'
#
loop_
_entity.id
_entity.type
_entity.pdbx_description
1 polymer ?
#
loop_
_entity_poly.entity_id
_entity_poly.type
_entity_poly.pdbx_seq_one_letter_code
_entity_poly.pdbx_strand_id
1 'polypeptide(L)'
;MSYYFTSESVSEGHPDKVADQISDALLDNFLAQDPESKVACETLVTTGLTVLSGEVKTNGYVDVQNVAREVIRKIGYTKSEYQFDADSCGVISAIHEQSADIRQGVVEGEGLNKEQGAGDQGMMFGYATNETENYMPLALDISHKILIEMANIRREKKEMTYLRPDSKSQVTLEYNDDHNPISIKDIVVSTQHDDFDDEISMQKKIESDVKEILMPRVLKQLSEENKSLFGNEKYHVNPTGKFVIGGPHGDTGLTGRKIIVDTYGGKGAHGGGAFSGKDPSKVDRSAAYATRHIAKNLIAAGVADRVLVQVSYAIGIAEPMGIFVDTYGSSNINLTDGEIAEKIKNMECFNLKPASIISRLKLKNPIYSETAAYGHMGRNPETKNVDFVINGTKISKEIETFTWEKLDFVDAIKETFGL
;
A
#
# COMPACT_ATOMS: atom_id res chain seq x y z
N MET A 1 18.42 -16.59 -22.42
CA MET A 1 17.79 -17.50 -21.44
C MET A 1 16.59 -16.79 -20.86
N SER A 2 15.68 -17.51 -20.18
CA SER A 2 14.58 -16.88 -19.44
C SER A 2 14.77 -17.10 -17.96
N TYR A 3 14.10 -16.30 -17.11
CA TYR A 3 14.08 -16.45 -15.66
C TYR A 3 12.68 -16.24 -15.10
N TYR A 4 12.43 -16.73 -13.88
CA TYR A 4 11.15 -16.57 -13.21
C TYR A 4 11.23 -15.52 -12.12
N PHE A 5 10.16 -14.74 -11.99
CA PHE A 5 9.98 -13.81 -10.89
C PHE A 5 8.56 -13.92 -10.33
N THR A 6 8.45 -13.92 -9.01
CA THR A 6 7.19 -14.10 -8.29
C THR A 6 6.90 -12.92 -7.38
N SER A 7 5.66 -12.45 -7.40
CA SER A 7 5.14 -11.51 -6.40
C SER A 7 3.88 -12.08 -5.78
N GLU A 8 3.58 -11.61 -4.56
CA GLU A 8 2.39 -12.00 -3.82
C GLU A 8 1.60 -10.79 -3.34
N SER A 9 0.35 -11.01 -3.01
CA SER A 9 -0.54 -10.05 -2.35
C SER A 9 -1.39 -10.76 -1.30
N VAL A 10 -1.92 -9.97 -0.37
CA VAL A 10 -2.87 -10.41 0.64
C VAL A 10 -4.11 -9.51 0.64
N SER A 11 -5.26 -10.08 0.98
CA SER A 11 -6.53 -9.36 0.99
C SER A 11 -6.65 -8.38 2.17
N GLU A 12 -7.65 -7.53 2.09
CA GLU A 12 -8.05 -6.65 3.20
C GLU A 12 -8.39 -7.39 4.50
N GLY A 13 -8.79 -8.67 4.40
CA GLY A 13 -9.11 -9.54 5.54
C GLY A 13 -7.91 -10.29 6.11
N HIS A 14 -6.73 -10.23 5.48
CA HIS A 14 -5.52 -10.80 6.06
C HIS A 14 -5.18 -10.11 7.39
N PRO A 15 -4.79 -10.84 8.45
CA PRO A 15 -4.57 -10.27 9.79
C PRO A 15 -3.69 -9.02 9.80
N ASP A 16 -2.55 -9.04 9.12
CA ASP A 16 -1.66 -7.88 9.06
C ASP A 16 -2.31 -6.69 8.34
N LYS A 17 -3.15 -6.93 7.31
CA LYS A 17 -3.88 -5.84 6.62
C LYS A 17 -5.09 -5.34 7.39
N VAL A 18 -5.70 -6.16 8.23
CA VAL A 18 -6.68 -5.69 9.22
C VAL A 18 -6.02 -4.70 10.18
N ALA A 19 -4.83 -5.02 10.69
CA ALA A 19 -4.06 -4.15 11.58
C ALA A 19 -3.67 -2.83 10.89
N ASP A 20 -3.17 -2.88 9.65
CA ASP A 20 -2.83 -1.69 8.86
C ASP A 20 -4.03 -0.79 8.63
N GLN A 21 -5.19 -1.36 8.25
CA GLN A 21 -6.41 -0.60 8.01
C GLN A 21 -6.95 0.08 9.27
N ILE A 22 -6.84 -0.57 10.43
CA ILE A 22 -7.23 0.05 11.71
C ILE A 22 -6.29 1.22 12.02
N SER A 23 -4.97 1.03 11.90
CA SER A 23 -3.97 2.06 12.18
C SER A 23 -4.13 3.29 11.28
N ASP A 24 -4.39 3.09 9.97
CA ASP A 24 -4.61 4.20 9.03
C ASP A 24 -5.99 4.86 9.19
N ALA A 25 -7.02 4.13 9.61
CA ALA A 25 -8.31 4.72 9.96
C ALA A 25 -8.22 5.61 11.20
N LEU A 26 -7.42 5.23 12.20
CA LEU A 26 -7.13 6.08 13.36
C LEU A 26 -6.40 7.35 12.93
N LEU A 27 -5.37 7.22 12.11
CA LEU A 27 -4.63 8.37 11.56
C LEU A 27 -5.56 9.33 10.82
N ASP A 28 -6.42 8.85 9.93
CA ASP A 28 -7.36 9.67 9.18
C ASP A 28 -8.35 10.40 10.10
N ASN A 29 -8.85 9.74 11.14
CA ASN A 29 -9.77 10.37 12.10
C ASN A 29 -9.08 11.46 12.93
N PHE A 30 -7.80 11.30 13.27
CA PHE A 30 -7.02 12.35 13.93
C PHE A 30 -6.77 13.53 12.99
N LEU A 31 -6.31 13.28 11.76
CA LEU A 31 -6.05 14.34 10.76
C LEU A 31 -7.32 15.07 10.31
N ALA A 32 -8.46 14.38 10.29
CA ALA A 32 -9.75 14.99 9.97
C ALA A 32 -10.14 16.08 10.97
N GLN A 33 -9.73 15.95 12.24
CA GLN A 33 -9.99 16.92 13.29
C GLN A 33 -8.88 17.97 13.44
N ASP A 34 -7.63 17.52 13.37
CA ASP A 34 -6.44 18.36 13.51
C ASP A 34 -5.38 17.93 12.47
N PRO A 35 -5.24 18.67 11.35
CA PRO A 35 -4.24 18.36 10.32
C PRO A 35 -2.78 18.41 10.81
N GLU A 36 -2.52 19.01 11.99
CA GLU A 36 -1.20 19.09 12.61
C GLU A 36 -0.94 17.92 13.58
N SER A 37 -1.88 16.98 13.69
CA SER A 37 -1.73 15.79 14.54
C SER A 37 -0.43 15.04 14.24
N LYS A 38 0.26 14.63 15.29
CA LYS A 38 1.39 13.70 15.22
C LYS A 38 0.92 12.35 15.69
N VAL A 39 1.04 11.36 14.83
CA VAL A 39 0.46 10.02 15.04
C VAL A 39 1.49 8.96 14.69
N ALA A 40 1.68 8.03 15.59
CA ALA A 40 2.39 6.78 15.39
C ALA A 40 1.57 5.68 16.07
N CYS A 41 0.57 5.15 15.35
CA CYS A 41 -0.35 4.14 15.87
C CYS A 41 -0.05 2.78 15.26
N GLU A 42 0.09 1.79 16.11
CA GLU A 42 0.28 0.39 15.74
C GLU A 42 -0.85 -0.45 16.31
N THR A 43 -1.27 -1.45 15.56
CA THR A 43 -2.36 -2.35 15.92
C THR A 43 -1.87 -3.79 15.90
N LEU A 44 -2.27 -4.56 16.91
CA LEU A 44 -2.20 -6.00 16.94
C LEU A 44 -3.62 -6.56 16.89
N VAL A 45 -3.87 -7.56 16.05
CA VAL A 45 -5.12 -8.30 16.01
C VAL A 45 -4.85 -9.80 16.18
N THR A 46 -5.67 -10.48 16.96
CA THR A 46 -5.61 -11.92 17.17
C THR A 46 -7.00 -12.43 17.54
N THR A 47 -7.15 -13.72 17.86
CA THR A 47 -8.46 -14.31 18.24
C THR A 47 -9.17 -13.46 19.28
N GLY A 48 -10.32 -12.91 18.91
CA GLY A 48 -11.21 -12.15 19.80
C GLY A 48 -10.62 -10.86 20.39
N LEU A 49 -9.45 -10.37 19.91
CA LEU A 49 -8.77 -9.24 20.52
C LEU A 49 -8.11 -8.31 19.47
N THR A 50 -8.27 -7.01 19.69
CA THR A 50 -7.54 -5.92 19.04
C THR A 50 -6.84 -5.08 20.10
N VAL A 51 -5.55 -4.84 19.94
CA VAL A 51 -4.75 -3.95 20.80
C VAL A 51 -4.25 -2.79 19.96
N LEU A 52 -4.58 -1.58 20.39
CA LEU A 52 -4.15 -0.32 19.81
C LEU A 52 -3.05 0.28 20.67
N SER A 53 -1.90 0.59 20.09
CA SER A 53 -0.75 1.13 20.83
C SER A 53 -0.10 2.27 20.06
N GLY A 54 0.79 3.02 20.71
CA GLY A 54 1.56 4.08 20.09
C GLY A 54 1.36 5.45 20.71
N GLU A 55 1.82 6.49 20.01
CA GLU A 55 1.84 7.86 20.51
C GLU A 55 1.03 8.79 19.59
N VAL A 56 0.22 9.63 20.22
CA VAL A 56 -0.59 10.63 19.52
C VAL A 56 -0.47 11.98 20.20
N LYS A 57 -0.27 13.03 19.40
CA LYS A 57 -0.44 14.43 19.82
C LYS A 57 -1.45 15.08 18.88
N THR A 58 -2.58 15.49 19.42
CA THR A 58 -3.68 16.12 18.66
C THR A 58 -4.47 17.07 19.54
N ASN A 59 -5.17 18.01 18.93
CA ASN A 59 -6.21 18.83 19.59
C ASN A 59 -7.62 18.20 19.43
N GLY A 60 -7.73 17.10 18.71
CA GLY A 60 -8.99 16.38 18.47
C GLY A 60 -9.23 15.25 19.47
N TYR A 61 -10.46 14.76 19.49
CA TYR A 61 -10.84 13.53 20.20
C TYR A 61 -11.34 12.48 19.23
N VAL A 62 -10.79 11.27 19.32
CA VAL A 62 -11.20 10.11 18.50
C VAL A 62 -11.61 8.96 19.41
N ASP A 63 -12.81 8.43 19.21
CA ASP A 63 -13.22 7.16 19.81
C ASP A 63 -12.52 6.01 19.06
N VAL A 64 -11.32 5.70 19.52
CA VAL A 64 -10.43 4.72 18.85
C VAL A 64 -11.03 3.32 18.84
N GLN A 65 -11.86 2.96 19.83
CA GLN A 65 -12.51 1.66 19.88
C GLN A 65 -13.59 1.56 18.80
N ASN A 66 -14.39 2.60 18.65
CA ASN A 66 -15.43 2.62 17.62
C ASN A 66 -14.82 2.62 16.21
N VAL A 67 -13.76 3.39 15.97
CA VAL A 67 -13.05 3.40 14.67
C VAL A 67 -12.54 2.00 14.33
N ALA A 68 -11.90 1.31 15.28
CA ALA A 68 -11.42 -0.06 15.05
C ALA A 68 -12.57 -1.02 14.69
N ARG A 69 -13.71 -0.95 15.41
CA ARG A 69 -14.89 -1.79 15.15
C ARG A 69 -15.49 -1.52 13.77
N GLU A 70 -15.59 -0.26 13.36
CA GLU A 70 -16.09 0.11 12.03
C GLU A 70 -15.22 -0.46 10.91
N VAL A 71 -13.88 -0.43 11.06
CA VAL A 71 -12.95 -1.04 10.11
C VAL A 71 -13.16 -2.55 10.03
N ILE A 72 -13.22 -3.24 11.17
CA ILE A 72 -13.44 -4.68 11.24
C ILE A 72 -14.76 -5.06 10.55
N ARG A 73 -15.83 -4.26 10.79
CA ARG A 73 -17.14 -4.45 10.16
C ARG A 73 -17.10 -4.24 8.66
N LYS A 74 -16.42 -3.17 8.18
CA LYS A 74 -16.25 -2.84 6.76
C LYS A 74 -15.50 -3.94 6.01
N ILE A 75 -14.49 -4.55 6.63
CA ILE A 75 -13.75 -5.69 6.05
C ILE A 75 -14.66 -6.90 5.89
N GLY A 76 -15.63 -7.09 6.79
CA GLY A 76 -16.59 -8.19 6.71
C GLY A 76 -16.47 -9.23 7.82
N TYR A 77 -15.71 -8.95 8.86
CA TYR A 77 -15.70 -9.74 10.09
C TYR A 77 -16.92 -9.35 10.94
N THR A 78 -18.06 -9.97 10.64
CA THR A 78 -19.39 -9.62 11.19
C THR A 78 -20.11 -10.81 11.81
N LYS A 79 -19.46 -11.97 11.87
CA LYS A 79 -20.08 -13.20 12.42
C LYS A 79 -19.22 -13.73 13.56
N SER A 80 -19.87 -14.08 14.67
CA SER A 80 -19.19 -14.62 15.86
C SER A 80 -18.44 -15.94 15.60
N GLU A 81 -18.90 -16.72 14.60
CA GLU A 81 -18.24 -17.95 14.18
C GLU A 81 -16.82 -17.74 13.62
N TYR A 82 -16.47 -16.51 13.23
CA TYR A 82 -15.11 -16.15 12.82
C TYR A 82 -14.16 -15.98 14.01
N GLN A 83 -14.69 -16.00 15.26
CA GLN A 83 -13.96 -15.79 16.52
C GLN A 83 -13.10 -14.52 16.53
N PHE A 84 -13.40 -13.61 15.63
CA PHE A 84 -12.93 -12.24 15.54
C PHE A 84 -14.00 -11.47 14.74
N ASP A 85 -14.79 -10.66 15.40
CA ASP A 85 -15.84 -9.88 14.76
C ASP A 85 -16.00 -8.49 15.40
N ALA A 86 -16.59 -7.57 14.64
CA ALA A 86 -16.70 -6.16 15.01
C ALA A 86 -17.45 -5.91 16.33
N ASP A 87 -18.43 -6.73 16.66
CA ASP A 87 -19.32 -6.49 17.80
C ASP A 87 -18.80 -7.12 19.08
N SER A 88 -18.15 -8.29 19.00
CA SER A 88 -17.76 -9.09 20.18
C SER A 88 -16.26 -9.07 20.51
N CYS A 89 -15.35 -8.71 19.57
CA CYS A 89 -13.92 -8.68 19.89
C CYS A 89 -13.60 -7.63 20.97
N GLY A 90 -12.67 -7.96 21.88
CA GLY A 90 -12.11 -7.00 22.80
C GLY A 90 -11.30 -5.94 22.04
N VAL A 91 -11.46 -4.65 22.39
CA VAL A 91 -10.60 -3.57 21.85
C VAL A 91 -9.95 -2.87 23.03
N ILE A 92 -8.63 -3.01 23.15
CA ILE A 92 -7.83 -2.41 24.22
C ILE A 92 -6.98 -1.28 23.63
N SER A 93 -6.95 -0.12 24.26
CA SER A 93 -6.09 0.99 23.87
C SER A 93 -5.01 1.23 24.91
N ALA A 94 -3.76 1.26 24.45
CA ALA A 94 -2.57 1.69 25.16
C ALA A 94 -1.90 2.89 24.44
N ILE A 95 -2.70 3.67 23.73
CA ILE A 95 -2.23 4.91 23.07
C ILE A 95 -1.98 5.96 24.16
N HIS A 96 -0.83 6.61 24.09
CA HIS A 96 -0.43 7.67 25.03
C HIS A 96 0.07 8.92 24.30
N GLU A 97 0.41 9.97 25.05
CA GLU A 97 0.88 11.23 24.51
C GLU A 97 2.34 11.10 24.00
N GLN A 98 2.68 11.77 22.89
CA GLN A 98 4.00 11.75 22.31
C GLN A 98 5.07 12.37 23.23
N SER A 99 6.26 11.78 23.32
CA SER A 99 7.42 12.26 24.05
C SER A 99 7.83 13.67 23.61
N ALA A 100 8.15 14.54 24.59
CA ALA A 100 8.64 15.90 24.34
C ALA A 100 9.99 15.92 23.61
N ASP A 101 10.84 14.90 23.79
CA ASP A 101 12.18 14.84 23.20
C ASP A 101 12.15 14.64 21.67
N ILE A 102 11.21 13.84 21.17
CA ILE A 102 11.02 13.63 19.72
C ILE A 102 10.50 14.90 19.03
N ARG A 103 9.72 15.69 19.74
CA ARG A 103 9.09 16.92 19.24
C ARG A 103 10.10 17.93 18.70
N GLN A 104 11.26 18.10 19.37
CA GLN A 104 12.24 19.15 19.05
C GLN A 104 12.82 19.03 17.61
N GLY A 105 12.83 17.82 17.02
CA GLY A 105 13.36 17.59 15.68
C GLY A 105 12.36 17.74 14.53
N VAL A 106 11.04 17.76 14.83
CA VAL A 106 9.98 17.67 13.81
C VAL A 106 9.02 18.87 13.78
N VAL A 107 9.17 19.84 14.69
CA VAL A 107 8.35 21.05 14.73
C VAL A 107 9.17 22.22 14.24
N GLU A 108 8.65 22.94 13.24
CA GLU A 108 9.26 24.15 12.70
C GLU A 108 9.45 25.20 13.78
N GLY A 109 10.66 25.78 13.87
CA GLY A 109 11.02 26.77 14.87
C GLY A 109 11.46 26.26 16.23
N GLU A 110 11.35 24.95 16.52
CA GLU A 110 11.85 24.28 17.72
C GLU A 110 13.20 23.58 17.44
N GLY A 111 14.02 23.35 18.45
CA GLY A 111 15.30 22.66 18.35
C GLY A 111 16.46 23.48 17.76
N LEU A 112 17.52 22.77 17.37
CA LEU A 112 18.77 23.37 16.84
C LEU A 112 18.59 23.83 15.38
N ASN A 113 17.78 23.16 14.58
CA ASN A 113 17.45 23.49 13.20
C ASN A 113 16.07 24.16 13.15
N LYS A 114 15.98 25.30 12.48
CA LYS A 114 14.74 26.10 12.39
C LYS A 114 13.75 25.54 11.38
N GLU A 115 14.21 24.83 10.35
CA GLU A 115 13.37 24.17 9.35
C GLU A 115 12.85 22.84 9.91
N GLN A 116 11.67 22.38 9.45
CA GLN A 116 11.15 21.06 9.77
C GLN A 116 12.11 19.99 9.23
N GLY A 117 12.82 19.32 10.12
CA GLY A 117 13.70 18.19 9.80
C GLY A 117 12.95 16.88 9.59
N ALA A 118 13.68 15.87 9.14
CA ALA A 118 13.17 14.50 9.10
C ALA A 118 12.90 13.98 10.52
N GLY A 119 11.76 13.31 10.70
CA GLY A 119 11.35 12.77 12.01
C GLY A 119 12.19 11.57 12.46
N ASP A 120 12.94 10.96 11.55
CA ASP A 120 13.88 9.87 11.82
C ASP A 120 14.95 9.83 10.74
N GLN A 121 16.01 9.05 10.99
CA GLN A 121 16.95 8.64 9.96
C GLN A 121 16.33 7.52 9.12
N GLY A 122 16.78 7.37 7.86
CA GLY A 122 16.33 6.26 7.04
C GLY A 122 16.67 6.42 5.58
N MET A 123 16.36 5.37 4.82
CA MET A 123 16.43 5.35 3.36
C MET A 123 15.06 4.92 2.82
N MET A 124 14.56 5.63 1.83
CA MET A 124 13.25 5.40 1.22
C MET A 124 13.42 5.20 -0.26
N PHE A 125 12.58 4.35 -0.84
CA PHE A 125 12.69 3.94 -2.23
C PHE A 125 11.38 4.16 -2.98
N GLY A 126 11.51 4.59 -4.23
CA GLY A 126 10.46 4.60 -5.23
C GLY A 126 10.89 3.75 -6.43
N TYR A 127 9.98 2.98 -6.97
CA TYR A 127 10.20 2.17 -8.16
C TYR A 127 9.06 2.39 -9.16
N ALA A 128 9.38 2.33 -10.44
CA ALA A 128 8.41 2.30 -11.52
C ALA A 128 8.96 1.49 -12.71
N THR A 129 8.05 0.89 -13.47
CA THR A 129 8.35 0.12 -14.68
C THR A 129 7.24 0.31 -15.70
N ASN A 130 7.53 0.12 -16.99
CA ASN A 130 6.54 0.20 -18.06
C ASN A 130 5.75 -1.10 -18.29
N GLU A 131 5.86 -2.09 -17.36
CA GLU A 131 5.16 -3.38 -17.47
C GLU A 131 3.62 -3.25 -17.41
N THR A 132 3.10 -2.18 -16.81
CA THR A 132 1.66 -1.91 -16.67
C THR A 132 1.33 -0.43 -16.90
N GLU A 133 0.07 -0.13 -17.21
CA GLU A 133 -0.42 1.25 -17.42
C GLU A 133 -0.25 2.15 -16.18
N ASN A 134 -0.27 1.56 -14.99
CA ASN A 134 -0.05 2.26 -13.72
C ASN A 134 1.42 2.26 -13.26
N TYR A 135 2.33 1.79 -14.13
CA TYR A 135 3.77 1.75 -13.89
C TYR A 135 4.18 0.88 -12.70
N MET A 136 3.48 -0.23 -12.48
CA MET A 136 3.74 -1.22 -11.44
C MET A 136 4.31 -2.52 -12.02
N PRO A 137 5.05 -3.31 -11.22
CA PRO A 137 5.43 -4.67 -11.59
C PRO A 137 4.20 -5.54 -11.87
N LEU A 138 4.17 -6.18 -13.03
CA LEU A 138 2.99 -6.92 -13.52
C LEU A 138 2.57 -8.07 -12.59
N ALA A 139 3.54 -8.81 -12.02
CA ALA A 139 3.22 -9.92 -11.11
C ALA A 139 2.47 -9.44 -9.85
N LEU A 140 2.87 -8.30 -9.29
CA LEU A 140 2.20 -7.69 -8.13
C LEU A 140 0.84 -7.12 -8.52
N ASP A 141 0.75 -6.41 -9.65
CA ASP A 141 -0.49 -5.81 -10.14
C ASP A 141 -1.58 -6.87 -10.36
N ILE A 142 -1.24 -8.00 -11.00
CA ILE A 142 -2.17 -9.13 -11.15
C ILE A 142 -2.55 -9.71 -9.79
N SER A 143 -1.58 -9.89 -8.88
CA SER A 143 -1.85 -10.40 -7.53
C SER A 143 -2.83 -9.51 -6.76
N HIS A 144 -2.69 -8.18 -6.83
CA HIS A 144 -3.64 -7.25 -6.25
C HIS A 144 -5.03 -7.34 -6.91
N LYS A 145 -5.10 -7.35 -8.25
CA LYS A 145 -6.36 -7.44 -9.00
C LYS A 145 -7.17 -8.70 -8.67
N ILE A 146 -6.50 -9.85 -8.51
CA ILE A 146 -7.14 -11.10 -8.08
C ILE A 146 -7.86 -10.90 -6.74
N LEU A 147 -7.22 -10.29 -5.76
CA LEU A 147 -7.79 -10.15 -4.41
C LEU A 147 -8.82 -9.03 -4.32
N ILE A 148 -8.63 -7.94 -5.06
CA ILE A 148 -9.63 -6.87 -5.19
C ILE A 148 -10.94 -7.46 -5.77
N GLU A 149 -10.81 -8.26 -6.83
CA GLU A 149 -11.99 -8.84 -7.49
C GLU A 149 -12.67 -9.91 -6.62
N MET A 150 -11.90 -10.71 -5.86
CA MET A 150 -12.47 -11.60 -4.85
C MET A 150 -13.26 -10.84 -3.78
N ALA A 151 -12.75 -9.71 -3.29
CA ALA A 151 -13.46 -8.87 -2.33
C ALA A 151 -14.74 -8.28 -2.92
N ASN A 152 -14.74 -7.88 -4.21
CA ASN A 152 -15.91 -7.41 -4.93
C ASN A 152 -16.97 -8.51 -5.03
N ILE A 153 -16.60 -9.70 -5.50
CA ILE A 153 -17.49 -10.87 -5.59
C ILE A 153 -18.12 -11.18 -4.22
N ARG A 154 -17.32 -11.19 -3.15
CA ARG A 154 -17.80 -11.42 -1.78
C ARG A 154 -18.82 -10.38 -1.34
N ARG A 155 -18.61 -9.10 -1.66
CA ARG A 155 -19.55 -8.01 -1.33
C ARG A 155 -20.81 -8.03 -2.17
N GLU A 156 -20.75 -8.47 -3.41
CA GLU A 156 -21.92 -8.63 -4.28
C GLU A 156 -22.90 -9.69 -3.77
N LYS A 157 -22.42 -10.71 -3.04
CA LYS A 157 -23.23 -11.81 -2.47
C LYS A 157 -24.07 -12.57 -3.52
N LYS A 158 -23.58 -12.68 -4.74
CA LYS A 158 -24.29 -13.34 -5.86
C LYS A 158 -23.61 -14.65 -6.25
N GLU A 159 -22.31 -14.57 -6.48
CA GLU A 159 -21.45 -15.68 -6.87
C GLU A 159 -20.44 -15.96 -5.74
N MET A 160 -19.89 -17.16 -5.66
CA MET A 160 -18.89 -17.54 -4.64
C MET A 160 -19.29 -17.08 -3.21
N THR A 161 -20.56 -17.29 -2.84
CA THR A 161 -21.14 -16.75 -1.59
C THR A 161 -20.51 -17.31 -0.32
N TYR A 162 -19.72 -18.35 -0.45
CA TYR A 162 -18.94 -19.00 0.60
C TYR A 162 -17.65 -18.24 0.96
N LEU A 163 -17.26 -17.20 0.19
CA LEU A 163 -16.01 -16.45 0.45
C LEU A 163 -16.04 -15.73 1.79
N ARG A 164 -14.96 -15.88 2.56
CA ARG A 164 -14.67 -15.13 3.77
C ARG A 164 -13.59 -14.05 3.50
N PRO A 165 -13.34 -13.12 4.44
CA PRO A 165 -12.48 -11.95 4.17
C PRO A 165 -11.00 -12.26 3.90
N ASP A 166 -10.42 -13.31 4.50
CA ASP A 166 -8.99 -13.61 4.40
C ASP A 166 -8.65 -14.36 3.11
N SER A 167 -7.65 -13.87 2.40
CA SER A 167 -7.13 -14.54 1.21
C SER A 167 -5.74 -14.05 0.84
N LYS A 168 -5.03 -14.86 0.05
CA LYS A 168 -3.70 -14.57 -0.51
C LYS A 168 -3.66 -14.95 -1.98
N SER A 169 -2.86 -14.23 -2.75
CA SER A 169 -2.56 -14.56 -4.14
C SER A 169 -1.05 -14.46 -4.39
N GLN A 170 -0.56 -15.26 -5.32
CA GLN A 170 0.82 -15.21 -5.78
C GLN A 170 0.85 -15.47 -7.27
N VAL A 171 1.62 -14.69 -8.02
CA VAL A 171 1.76 -14.82 -9.47
C VAL A 171 3.23 -14.95 -9.83
N THR A 172 3.57 -15.98 -10.61
CA THR A 172 4.91 -16.22 -11.15
C THR A 172 4.90 -15.94 -12.64
N LEU A 173 5.75 -15.01 -13.07
CA LEU A 173 5.98 -14.67 -14.46
C LEU A 173 7.33 -15.23 -14.95
N GLU A 174 7.39 -15.56 -16.22
CA GLU A 174 8.63 -15.78 -16.95
C GLU A 174 9.02 -14.51 -17.67
N TYR A 175 10.28 -14.14 -17.58
CA TYR A 175 10.89 -12.98 -18.24
C TYR A 175 11.99 -13.43 -19.20
N ASN A 176 12.17 -12.72 -20.31
CA ASN A 176 13.33 -12.89 -21.18
C ASN A 176 14.57 -12.16 -20.61
N ASP A 177 15.71 -12.25 -21.33
CA ASP A 177 16.97 -11.60 -20.92
C ASP A 177 16.89 -10.05 -20.94
N ASP A 178 15.96 -9.47 -21.70
CA ASP A 178 15.68 -8.03 -21.74
C ASP A 178 14.73 -7.59 -20.62
N HIS A 179 14.39 -8.52 -19.72
CA HIS A 179 13.48 -8.34 -18.60
C HIS A 179 12.03 -8.01 -18.98
N ASN A 180 11.58 -8.40 -20.16
CA ASN A 180 10.19 -8.29 -20.56
C ASN A 180 9.42 -9.56 -20.14
N PRO A 181 8.21 -9.46 -19.60
CA PRO A 181 7.38 -10.61 -19.29
C PRO A 181 6.97 -11.33 -20.58
N ILE A 182 7.08 -12.66 -20.60
CA ILE A 182 6.77 -13.48 -21.80
C ILE A 182 5.68 -14.53 -21.56
N SER A 183 5.44 -14.91 -20.34
CA SER A 183 4.32 -15.80 -19.98
C SER A 183 4.04 -15.82 -18.48
N ILE A 184 2.81 -16.16 -18.11
CA ILE A 184 2.45 -16.48 -16.73
C ILE A 184 2.63 -17.99 -16.55
N LYS A 185 3.30 -18.37 -15.45
CA LYS A 185 3.60 -19.79 -15.17
C LYS A 185 2.69 -20.39 -14.11
N ASP A 186 2.59 -19.72 -12.98
CA ASP A 186 1.82 -20.20 -11.84
C ASP A 186 0.99 -19.08 -11.22
N ILE A 187 -0.24 -19.40 -10.84
CA ILE A 187 -1.14 -18.55 -10.07
C ILE A 187 -1.58 -19.35 -8.85
N VAL A 188 -1.21 -18.87 -7.67
CA VAL A 188 -1.68 -19.41 -6.39
C VAL A 188 -2.79 -18.51 -5.85
N VAL A 189 -3.91 -19.11 -5.46
CA VAL A 189 -5.02 -18.43 -4.78
C VAL A 189 -5.36 -19.24 -3.54
N SER A 190 -5.19 -18.66 -2.36
CA SER A 190 -5.64 -19.24 -1.10
C SER A 190 -6.72 -18.35 -0.52
N THR A 191 -7.92 -18.88 -0.33
CA THR A 191 -9.06 -18.12 0.19
C THR A 191 -9.75 -18.83 1.34
N GLN A 192 -10.01 -18.08 2.39
CA GLN A 192 -10.88 -18.51 3.48
C GLN A 192 -12.33 -18.65 2.97
N HIS A 193 -13.02 -19.70 3.38
CA HIS A 193 -14.37 -20.03 2.94
C HIS A 193 -15.22 -20.61 4.06
N ASP A 194 -16.54 -20.60 3.87
CA ASP A 194 -17.48 -21.30 4.73
C ASP A 194 -17.27 -22.81 4.60
N ASP A 195 -17.63 -23.56 5.63
CA ASP A 195 -17.68 -25.03 5.63
C ASP A 195 -19.03 -25.46 5.04
N PHE A 196 -19.12 -25.56 3.70
CA PHE A 196 -20.38 -25.70 3.00
C PHE A 196 -20.65 -27.08 2.37
N ASP A 197 -19.64 -27.97 2.35
CA ASP A 197 -19.74 -29.32 1.81
C ASP A 197 -18.56 -30.19 2.31
N ASP A 198 -18.42 -31.43 1.85
CA ASP A 198 -17.22 -32.21 2.10
C ASP A 198 -15.97 -31.58 1.47
N GLU A 199 -14.80 -31.88 2.01
CA GLU A 199 -13.54 -31.26 1.64
C GLU A 199 -13.21 -31.37 0.14
N ILE A 200 -13.47 -32.52 -0.48
CA ILE A 200 -13.18 -32.75 -1.90
C ILE A 200 -14.13 -31.93 -2.79
N SER A 201 -15.41 -31.89 -2.44
CA SER A 201 -16.44 -31.14 -3.15
C SER A 201 -16.18 -29.64 -3.05
N MET A 202 -15.85 -29.13 -1.85
CA MET A 202 -15.48 -27.73 -1.65
C MET A 202 -14.25 -27.36 -2.48
N GLN A 203 -13.19 -28.16 -2.45
CA GLN A 203 -11.96 -27.92 -3.19
C GLN A 203 -12.22 -27.81 -4.71
N LYS A 204 -12.96 -28.75 -5.27
CA LYS A 204 -13.33 -28.74 -6.70
C LYS A 204 -14.16 -27.53 -7.06
N LYS A 205 -15.14 -27.20 -6.23
CA LYS A 205 -16.01 -26.02 -6.45
C LYS A 205 -15.22 -24.72 -6.44
N ILE A 206 -14.35 -24.51 -5.44
CA ILE A 206 -13.54 -23.30 -5.31
C ILE A 206 -12.56 -23.19 -6.50
N GLU A 207 -11.92 -24.30 -6.89
CA GLU A 207 -11.00 -24.30 -8.05
C GLU A 207 -11.72 -23.94 -9.36
N SER A 208 -12.90 -24.52 -9.60
CA SER A 208 -13.73 -24.20 -10.78
C SER A 208 -14.14 -22.73 -10.77
N ASP A 209 -14.63 -22.20 -9.64
CA ASP A 209 -15.10 -20.83 -9.52
C ASP A 209 -13.96 -19.82 -9.68
N VAL A 210 -12.77 -20.12 -9.20
CA VAL A 210 -11.57 -19.29 -9.44
C VAL A 210 -11.30 -19.18 -10.94
N LYS A 211 -11.34 -20.32 -11.68
CA LYS A 211 -11.05 -20.35 -13.12
C LYS A 211 -12.17 -19.74 -13.97
N GLU A 212 -13.43 -19.99 -13.62
CA GLU A 212 -14.59 -19.68 -14.46
C GLU A 212 -15.28 -18.35 -14.10
N ILE A 213 -15.14 -17.86 -12.86
CA ILE A 213 -15.77 -16.63 -12.38
C ILE A 213 -14.71 -15.55 -12.11
N LEU A 214 -13.76 -15.83 -11.22
CA LEU A 214 -12.78 -14.84 -10.76
C LEU A 214 -11.84 -14.41 -11.89
N MET A 215 -11.12 -15.35 -12.51
CA MET A 215 -10.09 -15.02 -13.49
C MET A 215 -10.64 -14.30 -14.73
N PRO A 216 -11.82 -14.62 -15.30
CA PRO A 216 -12.40 -13.83 -16.38
C PRO A 216 -12.69 -12.36 -16.01
N ARG A 217 -13.02 -12.07 -14.74
CA ARG A 217 -13.21 -10.70 -14.26
C ARG A 217 -11.87 -9.97 -14.11
N VAL A 218 -10.83 -10.65 -13.63
CA VAL A 218 -9.46 -10.11 -13.54
C VAL A 218 -8.91 -9.79 -14.94
N LEU A 219 -9.04 -10.72 -15.89
CA LEU A 219 -8.58 -10.55 -17.27
C LEU A 219 -9.19 -9.31 -17.94
N LYS A 220 -10.45 -8.97 -17.68
CA LYS A 220 -11.09 -7.76 -18.23
C LYS A 220 -10.40 -6.45 -17.80
N GLN A 221 -9.63 -6.47 -16.74
CA GLN A 221 -8.94 -5.29 -16.17
C GLN A 221 -7.49 -5.15 -16.70
N LEU A 222 -7.02 -6.07 -17.52
CA LEU A 222 -5.68 -6.07 -18.08
C LEU A 222 -5.68 -5.52 -19.53
N SER A 223 -4.55 -4.95 -19.95
CA SER A 223 -4.31 -4.61 -21.36
C SER A 223 -4.30 -5.87 -22.23
N GLU A 224 -4.53 -5.73 -23.53
CA GLU A 224 -4.48 -6.88 -24.47
C GLU A 224 -3.10 -7.54 -24.49
N GLU A 225 -2.03 -6.74 -24.37
CA GLU A 225 -0.66 -7.24 -24.25
C GLU A 225 -0.51 -8.17 -23.03
N ASN A 226 -0.92 -7.71 -21.85
CA ASN A 226 -0.82 -8.48 -20.61
C ASN A 226 -1.75 -9.71 -20.61
N LYS A 227 -2.92 -9.65 -21.27
CA LYS A 227 -3.78 -10.82 -21.49
C LYS A 227 -3.12 -11.89 -22.33
N SER A 228 -2.30 -11.53 -23.31
CA SER A 228 -1.63 -12.48 -24.19
C SER A 228 -0.61 -13.38 -23.47
N LEU A 229 -0.21 -13.01 -22.25
CA LEU A 229 0.70 -13.80 -21.42
C LEU A 229 0.05 -15.00 -20.75
N PHE A 230 -1.29 -15.05 -20.73
CA PHE A 230 -2.08 -16.15 -20.20
C PHE A 230 -2.30 -17.24 -21.25
N GLY A 231 -2.64 -18.46 -20.80
CA GLY A 231 -3.05 -19.58 -21.64
C GLY A 231 -2.37 -20.90 -21.31
N ASN A 232 -1.26 -20.89 -20.57
CA ASN A 232 -0.54 -22.09 -20.16
C ASN A 232 -0.20 -22.12 -18.66
N GLU A 233 -0.78 -21.21 -17.89
CA GLU A 233 -0.54 -21.08 -16.45
C GLU A 233 -1.13 -22.25 -15.65
N LYS A 234 -0.47 -22.61 -14.57
CA LYS A 234 -0.98 -23.59 -13.60
C LYS A 234 -1.65 -22.86 -12.45
N TYR A 235 -2.85 -23.33 -12.09
CA TYR A 235 -3.58 -22.83 -10.93
C TYR A 235 -3.36 -23.72 -9.71
N HIS A 236 -3.03 -23.10 -8.59
CA HIS A 236 -2.90 -23.75 -7.27
C HIS A 236 -3.91 -23.08 -6.33
N VAL A 237 -5.10 -23.65 -6.24
CA VAL A 237 -6.20 -23.09 -5.45
C VAL A 237 -6.33 -23.86 -4.15
N ASN A 238 -6.24 -23.19 -3.00
CA ASN A 238 -6.23 -23.81 -1.66
C ASN A 238 -5.40 -25.10 -1.62
N PRO A 239 -4.11 -25.09 -1.97
CA PRO A 239 -3.31 -26.30 -2.18
C PRO A 239 -3.15 -27.16 -0.92
N THR A 240 -3.45 -26.62 0.26
CA THR A 240 -3.45 -27.36 1.54
C THR A 240 -4.82 -27.98 1.87
N GLY A 241 -5.83 -27.78 1.01
CA GLY A 241 -7.21 -28.23 1.25
C GLY A 241 -8.08 -27.19 1.94
N LYS A 242 -8.86 -27.61 2.93
CA LYS A 242 -9.83 -26.78 3.67
C LYS A 242 -9.19 -25.56 4.35
N PHE A 243 -9.74 -24.36 4.07
CA PHE A 243 -9.31 -23.10 4.71
C PHE A 243 -10.53 -22.36 5.31
N VAL A 244 -11.08 -22.89 6.40
CA VAL A 244 -12.22 -22.31 7.14
C VAL A 244 -11.74 -21.44 8.29
N ILE A 245 -10.69 -21.86 9.01
CA ILE A 245 -10.06 -21.07 10.06
C ILE A 245 -9.06 -20.12 9.39
N GLY A 246 -9.30 -18.82 9.51
CA GLY A 246 -8.46 -17.77 8.89
C GLY A 246 -8.71 -16.42 9.55
N GLY A 247 -8.14 -15.37 8.96
CA GLY A 247 -8.16 -14.05 9.56
C GLY A 247 -7.45 -14.00 10.91
N PRO A 248 -7.75 -13.02 11.78
CA PRO A 248 -7.10 -12.88 13.09
C PRO A 248 -7.29 -14.08 14.04
N HIS A 249 -8.26 -14.96 13.76
CA HIS A 249 -8.40 -16.21 14.48
C HIS A 249 -7.38 -17.27 14.03
N GLY A 250 -7.01 -17.27 12.76
CA GLY A 250 -6.03 -18.21 12.22
C GLY A 250 -4.59 -17.81 12.50
N ASP A 251 -4.29 -16.52 12.45
CA ASP A 251 -2.94 -15.98 12.67
C ASP A 251 -3.01 -14.56 13.23
N THR A 252 -2.02 -14.18 14.03
CA THR A 252 -1.89 -12.83 14.59
C THR A 252 -1.42 -11.84 13.54
N GLY A 253 -2.08 -10.68 13.45
CA GLY A 253 -1.71 -9.57 12.59
C GLY A 253 -1.09 -8.41 13.35
N LEU A 254 -0.17 -7.72 12.69
CA LEU A 254 0.51 -6.53 13.21
C LEU A 254 0.66 -5.49 12.10
N THR A 255 0.55 -4.21 12.46
CA THR A 255 0.83 -3.10 11.56
C THR A 255 2.24 -3.19 11.00
N GLY A 256 2.39 -2.98 9.68
CA GLY A 256 3.69 -2.89 9.03
C GLY A 256 4.38 -4.22 8.74
N ARG A 257 3.67 -5.34 8.73
CA ARG A 257 4.23 -6.67 8.39
C ARG A 257 4.01 -7.11 6.95
N LYS A 258 3.43 -6.24 6.09
CA LYS A 258 3.20 -6.50 4.66
C LYS A 258 3.81 -5.43 3.75
N ILE A 259 4.94 -4.86 4.18
CA ILE A 259 5.59 -3.72 3.52
C ILE A 259 6.01 -3.98 2.06
N ILE A 260 6.30 -5.21 1.70
CA ILE A 260 6.64 -5.59 0.31
C ILE A 260 5.38 -5.64 -0.56
N VAL A 261 4.26 -6.15 -0.02
CA VAL A 261 2.93 -6.10 -0.66
C VAL A 261 2.47 -4.65 -0.81
N ASP A 262 2.76 -3.81 0.17
CA ASP A 262 2.39 -2.38 0.16
C ASP A 262 3.14 -1.57 -0.90
N THR A 263 4.26 -2.07 -1.41
CA THR A 263 5.15 -1.36 -2.32
C THR A 263 5.26 -2.03 -3.69
N TYR A 264 6.32 -2.78 -3.96
CA TYR A 264 6.65 -3.23 -5.33
C TYR A 264 6.78 -4.74 -5.48
N GLY A 265 6.32 -5.55 -4.51
CA GLY A 265 6.31 -7.01 -4.60
C GLY A 265 7.68 -7.65 -4.77
N GLY A 266 8.75 -6.96 -4.33
CA GLY A 266 10.13 -7.44 -4.41
C GLY A 266 10.90 -7.01 -5.67
N LYS A 267 10.28 -6.33 -6.64
CA LYS A 267 10.98 -5.77 -7.83
C LYS A 267 11.78 -4.52 -7.47
N GLY A 268 11.26 -3.66 -6.61
CA GLY A 268 11.96 -2.50 -6.06
C GLY A 268 12.47 -2.79 -4.66
N ALA A 269 13.57 -2.12 -4.26
CA ALA A 269 14.07 -2.14 -2.90
C ALA A 269 13.10 -1.50 -1.91
N HIS A 270 13.25 -1.79 -0.63
CA HIS A 270 12.49 -1.22 0.48
C HIS A 270 13.40 -0.83 1.63
N GLY A 271 13.15 0.33 2.26
CA GLY A 271 13.97 0.82 3.39
C GLY A 271 13.69 0.15 4.73
N GLY A 272 12.63 -0.65 4.83
CA GLY A 272 12.24 -1.39 6.04
C GLY A 272 11.19 -0.69 6.90
N GLY A 273 10.94 0.61 6.72
CA GLY A 273 9.95 1.37 7.48
C GLY A 273 8.51 1.07 7.06
N ALA A 274 7.64 0.75 8.02
CA ALA A 274 6.20 0.63 7.78
C ALA A 274 5.57 1.99 7.47
N PHE A 275 4.46 1.99 6.70
CA PHE A 275 3.73 3.20 6.34
C PHE A 275 2.51 3.42 7.24
N SER A 276 1.66 2.41 7.36
CA SER A 276 0.37 2.52 8.07
C SER A 276 0.54 2.98 9.51
N GLY A 277 -0.38 3.83 9.98
CA GLY A 277 -0.39 4.39 11.32
C GLY A 277 0.55 5.58 11.54
N LYS A 278 1.37 5.96 10.55
CA LYS A 278 2.33 7.06 10.63
C LYS A 278 1.80 8.32 9.93
N ASP A 279 1.80 9.46 10.62
CA ASP A 279 1.54 10.76 10.01
C ASP A 279 2.67 11.20 9.06
N PRO A 280 2.44 12.17 8.16
CA PRO A 280 3.38 12.52 7.10
C PRO A 280 4.69 13.15 7.55
N SER A 281 4.87 13.51 8.83
CA SER A 281 6.16 13.95 9.36
C SER A 281 7.19 12.81 9.43
N LYS A 282 6.74 11.56 9.38
CA LYS A 282 7.58 10.36 9.31
C LYS A 282 7.99 10.14 7.85
N VAL A 283 9.26 10.37 7.57
CA VAL A 283 9.83 10.27 6.20
C VAL A 283 9.75 8.86 5.62
N ASP A 284 9.69 7.82 6.45
CA ASP A 284 9.41 6.44 6.01
C ASP A 284 8.21 6.39 5.06
N ARG A 285 7.18 7.17 5.33
CA ARG A 285 5.97 7.24 4.53
C ARG A 285 6.04 8.35 3.49
N SER A 286 6.24 9.58 3.89
CA SER A 286 6.17 10.75 3.00
C SER A 286 7.23 10.73 1.91
N ALA A 287 8.46 10.37 2.24
CA ALA A 287 9.54 10.32 1.26
C ALA A 287 9.47 9.07 0.35
N ALA A 288 8.90 7.94 0.83
CA ALA A 288 8.59 6.81 -0.04
C ALA A 288 7.55 7.19 -1.12
N TYR A 289 6.54 7.99 -0.76
CA TYR A 289 5.59 8.51 -1.73
C TYR A 289 6.25 9.52 -2.70
N ALA A 290 7.13 10.39 -2.20
CA ALA A 290 7.85 11.33 -3.04
C ALA A 290 8.78 10.63 -4.04
N THR A 291 9.51 9.60 -3.62
CA THR A 291 10.37 8.81 -4.53
C THR A 291 9.57 8.01 -5.55
N ARG A 292 8.39 7.49 -5.19
CA ARG A 292 7.45 6.89 -6.15
C ARG A 292 6.98 7.92 -7.18
N HIS A 293 6.62 9.11 -6.77
CA HIS A 293 6.19 10.19 -7.67
C HIS A 293 7.29 10.53 -8.69
N ILE A 294 8.55 10.63 -8.25
CA ILE A 294 9.69 10.83 -9.14
C ILE A 294 9.83 9.66 -10.11
N ALA A 295 9.91 8.44 -9.61
CA ALA A 295 10.11 7.24 -10.42
C ALA A 295 9.04 7.10 -11.52
N LYS A 296 7.77 7.28 -11.15
CA LYS A 296 6.63 7.19 -12.07
C LYS A 296 6.70 8.25 -13.18
N ASN A 297 7.00 9.50 -12.83
CA ASN A 297 7.10 10.59 -13.80
C ASN A 297 8.31 10.40 -14.73
N LEU A 298 9.43 9.83 -14.26
CA LEU A 298 10.59 9.51 -15.12
C LEU A 298 10.24 8.47 -16.19
N ILE A 299 9.55 7.38 -15.82
CA ILE A 299 9.13 6.37 -16.79
C ILE A 299 8.11 6.94 -17.76
N ALA A 300 7.11 7.68 -17.29
CA ALA A 300 6.10 8.31 -18.13
C ALA A 300 6.68 9.37 -19.09
N ALA A 301 7.79 10.02 -18.73
CA ALA A 301 8.52 10.93 -19.59
C ALA A 301 9.37 10.21 -20.65
N GLY A 302 9.58 8.89 -20.53
CA GLY A 302 10.38 8.11 -21.46
C GLY A 302 11.88 8.06 -21.12
N VAL A 303 12.29 8.43 -19.92
CA VAL A 303 13.70 8.44 -19.48
C VAL A 303 14.28 7.03 -19.44
N ALA A 304 13.51 6.04 -19.00
CA ALA A 304 13.91 4.63 -18.91
C ALA A 304 12.66 3.73 -18.94
N ASP A 305 12.85 2.41 -19.09
CA ASP A 305 11.77 1.42 -19.02
C ASP A 305 11.49 0.98 -17.57
N ARG A 306 12.47 1.12 -16.67
CA ARG A 306 12.36 0.87 -15.24
C ARG A 306 13.35 1.75 -14.49
N VAL A 307 12.98 2.18 -13.30
CA VAL A 307 13.82 3.03 -12.46
C VAL A 307 13.57 2.80 -10.99
N LEU A 308 14.65 2.76 -10.23
CA LEU A 308 14.67 2.85 -8.77
C LEU A 308 15.21 4.21 -8.38
N VAL A 309 14.53 4.87 -7.47
CA VAL A 309 14.97 6.14 -6.84
C VAL A 309 15.09 5.91 -5.35
N GLN A 310 16.27 6.20 -4.78
CA GLN A 310 16.47 6.20 -3.33
C GLN A 310 16.68 7.62 -2.83
N VAL A 311 16.14 7.94 -1.67
CA VAL A 311 16.48 9.12 -0.89
C VAL A 311 16.81 8.70 0.54
N SER A 312 17.70 9.44 1.20
CA SER A 312 18.07 9.17 2.59
C SER A 312 18.08 10.44 3.43
N TYR A 313 17.74 10.31 4.72
CA TYR A 313 17.68 11.41 5.67
C TYR A 313 18.44 11.07 6.95
N ALA A 314 18.91 12.13 7.61
CA ALA A 314 19.33 12.09 9.01
C ALA A 314 18.25 12.76 9.88
N ILE A 315 18.06 12.26 11.10
CA ILE A 315 17.08 12.81 12.04
C ILE A 315 17.32 14.31 12.28
N GLY A 316 16.28 15.12 12.27
CA GLY A 316 16.33 16.57 12.53
C GLY A 316 16.94 17.40 11.39
N ILE A 317 17.33 16.81 10.25
CA ILE A 317 17.88 17.51 9.08
C ILE A 317 16.83 17.56 7.98
N ALA A 318 16.58 18.73 7.40
CA ALA A 318 15.59 18.93 6.35
C ALA A 318 16.10 18.45 4.97
N GLU A 319 17.37 18.74 4.66
CA GLU A 319 17.95 18.33 3.37
C GLU A 319 18.20 16.82 3.36
N PRO A 320 17.87 16.14 2.26
CA PRO A 320 18.25 14.73 2.10
C PRO A 320 19.78 14.56 2.08
N MET A 321 20.27 13.47 2.66
CA MET A 321 21.69 13.13 2.64
C MET A 321 22.18 12.76 1.24
N GLY A 322 21.32 12.23 0.40
CA GLY A 322 21.61 11.83 -0.97
C GLY A 322 20.39 11.40 -1.75
N ILE A 323 20.55 11.44 -3.07
CA ILE A 323 19.61 10.86 -4.04
C ILE A 323 20.42 9.87 -4.87
N PHE A 324 19.90 8.68 -5.04
CA PHE A 324 20.46 7.64 -5.90
C PHE A 324 19.39 7.23 -6.93
N VAL A 325 19.83 7.00 -8.16
CA VAL A 325 18.98 6.50 -9.25
C VAL A 325 19.65 5.27 -9.85
N ASP A 326 18.86 4.25 -10.18
CA ASP A 326 19.29 3.08 -10.93
C ASP A 326 18.24 2.79 -12.00
N THR A 327 18.61 2.91 -13.26
CA THR A 327 17.75 2.57 -14.41
C THR A 327 17.87 1.10 -14.81
N TYR A 328 18.64 0.31 -14.09
CA TYR A 328 18.94 -1.10 -14.43
C TYR A 328 19.43 -1.29 -15.86
N GLY A 329 20.14 -0.31 -16.40
CA GLY A 329 20.62 -0.31 -17.79
C GLY A 329 19.53 -0.11 -18.85
N SER A 330 18.31 0.28 -18.46
CA SER A 330 17.19 0.52 -19.37
C SER A 330 17.01 2.00 -19.75
N SER A 331 18.04 2.84 -19.53
CA SER A 331 17.99 4.27 -19.89
C SER A 331 17.78 4.44 -21.40
N ASN A 332 16.81 5.27 -21.77
CA ASN A 332 16.49 5.64 -23.16
C ASN A 332 17.17 6.95 -23.57
N ILE A 333 17.97 7.54 -22.68
CA ILE A 333 18.69 8.80 -22.90
C ILE A 333 20.20 8.62 -22.71
N ASN A 334 21.00 9.50 -23.31
CA ASN A 334 22.45 9.41 -23.21
C ASN A 334 22.99 10.14 -21.96
N LEU A 335 22.51 9.69 -20.80
CA LEU A 335 22.98 10.16 -19.48
C LEU A 335 23.20 8.94 -18.58
N THR A 336 24.18 9.04 -17.71
CA THR A 336 24.43 8.07 -16.64
C THR A 336 23.37 8.21 -15.53
N ASP A 337 23.16 7.17 -14.72
CA ASP A 337 22.26 7.22 -13.57
C ASP A 337 22.62 8.33 -12.56
N GLY A 338 23.93 8.60 -12.40
CA GLY A 338 24.41 9.71 -11.57
C GLY A 338 24.04 11.09 -12.11
N GLU A 339 24.11 11.29 -13.44
CA GLU A 339 23.68 12.54 -14.09
C GLU A 339 22.16 12.72 -14.02
N ILE A 340 21.41 11.62 -14.12
CA ILE A 340 19.95 11.63 -13.92
C ILE A 340 19.64 12.05 -12.49
N ALA A 341 20.30 11.48 -11.48
CA ALA A 341 20.11 11.80 -10.08
C ALA A 341 20.41 13.29 -9.79
N GLU A 342 21.50 13.83 -10.34
CA GLU A 342 21.88 15.24 -10.16
C GLU A 342 20.87 16.19 -10.81
N LYS A 343 20.34 15.86 -11.99
CA LYS A 343 19.28 16.64 -12.63
C LYS A 343 18.01 16.67 -11.77
N ILE A 344 17.55 15.50 -11.27
CA ILE A 344 16.38 15.41 -10.38
C ILE A 344 16.56 16.25 -9.13
N LYS A 345 17.75 16.17 -8.50
CA LYS A 345 18.08 16.94 -7.29
C LYS A 345 17.92 18.45 -7.49
N ASN A 346 18.21 18.93 -8.70
CA ASN A 346 18.15 20.34 -9.06
C ASN A 346 16.77 20.78 -9.60
N MET A 347 15.81 19.87 -9.75
CA MET A 347 14.45 20.20 -10.16
C MET A 347 13.62 20.70 -8.94
N GLU A 348 13.28 21.97 -8.93
CA GLU A 348 12.52 22.59 -7.82
C GLU A 348 11.15 21.90 -7.60
N CYS A 349 10.52 21.40 -8.66
CA CYS A 349 9.27 20.63 -8.57
C CYS A 349 9.39 19.34 -7.73
N PHE A 350 10.61 18.81 -7.60
CA PHE A 350 10.90 17.64 -6.78
C PHE A 350 11.63 17.95 -5.47
N ASN A 351 11.46 19.17 -4.94
CA ASN A 351 12.05 19.52 -3.64
C ASN A 351 11.72 18.44 -2.59
N LEU A 352 12.77 17.85 -2.02
CA LEU A 352 12.69 16.67 -1.14
C LEU A 352 12.80 17.01 0.35
N LYS A 353 12.73 18.29 0.73
CA LYS A 353 12.56 18.66 2.15
C LYS A 353 11.23 18.13 2.67
N PRO A 354 11.15 17.56 3.89
CA PRO A 354 9.92 16.98 4.44
C PRO A 354 8.71 17.91 4.35
N ALA A 355 8.85 19.18 4.70
CA ALA A 355 7.77 20.17 4.60
C ALA A 355 7.27 20.36 3.15
N SER A 356 8.19 20.37 2.17
CA SER A 356 7.87 20.52 0.75
C SER A 356 7.14 19.28 0.21
N ILE A 357 7.57 18.08 0.60
CA ILE A 357 6.88 16.83 0.24
C ILE A 357 5.45 16.83 0.79
N ILE A 358 5.29 17.13 2.09
CA ILE A 358 3.98 17.14 2.77
C ILE A 358 3.03 18.13 2.09
N SER A 359 3.50 19.33 1.77
CA SER A 359 2.71 20.35 1.10
C SER A 359 2.34 19.97 -0.33
N ARG A 360 3.32 19.58 -1.15
CA ARG A 360 3.14 19.20 -2.56
C ARG A 360 2.17 18.04 -2.73
N LEU A 361 2.33 17.00 -1.94
CA LEU A 361 1.49 15.80 -2.00
C LEU A 361 0.23 15.89 -1.13
N LYS A 362 -0.03 17.06 -0.49
CA LYS A 362 -1.23 17.31 0.35
C LYS A 362 -1.42 16.29 1.48
N LEU A 363 -0.32 15.81 2.08
CA LEU A 363 -0.33 14.68 3.01
C LEU A 363 -0.94 14.95 4.39
N LYS A 364 -1.31 16.21 4.72
CA LYS A 364 -2.04 16.54 5.96
C LYS A 364 -3.55 16.24 5.86
N ASN A 365 -4.03 15.79 4.70
CA ASN A 365 -5.41 15.36 4.52
C ASN A 365 -5.62 13.91 4.99
N PRO A 366 -6.82 13.55 5.42
CA PRO A 366 -7.17 12.18 5.84
C PRO A 366 -7.37 11.27 4.62
N ILE A 367 -6.26 10.81 4.01
CA ILE A 367 -6.20 10.09 2.73
C ILE A 367 -5.65 8.67 2.87
N TYR A 368 -5.43 8.19 4.09
CA TYR A 368 -4.60 7.01 4.35
C TYR A 368 -5.36 5.70 4.46
N SER A 369 -6.61 5.71 4.90
CA SER A 369 -7.42 4.47 5.03
C SER A 369 -7.50 3.64 3.75
N GLU A 370 -7.43 4.28 2.58
CA GLU A 370 -7.49 3.58 1.29
C GLU A 370 -6.17 2.99 0.83
N THR A 371 -5.07 3.46 1.40
CA THR A 371 -3.74 2.95 1.08
C THR A 371 -3.46 1.62 1.79
N ALA A 372 -4.16 1.36 2.88
CA ALA A 372 -3.87 0.29 3.81
C ALA A 372 -4.21 -1.13 3.31
N ALA A 373 -4.78 -1.27 2.11
CA ALA A 373 -5.04 -2.56 1.47
C ALA A 373 -4.76 -2.47 -0.04
N TYR A 374 -4.27 -3.57 -0.63
CA TYR A 374 -4.00 -3.69 -2.06
C TYR A 374 -2.94 -2.72 -2.60
N GLY A 375 -1.97 -2.36 -1.79
CA GLY A 375 -0.81 -1.53 -2.14
C GLY A 375 -1.04 -0.03 -2.00
N HIS A 376 0.02 0.67 -1.63
CA HIS A 376 0.10 2.12 -1.55
C HIS A 376 0.42 2.77 -2.89
N MET A 377 0.89 1.97 -3.86
CA MET A 377 1.35 2.41 -5.18
C MET A 377 0.49 1.81 -6.29
N GLY A 378 0.54 2.43 -7.48
CA GLY A 378 -0.18 1.94 -8.65
C GLY A 378 -1.69 2.19 -8.63
N ARG A 379 -2.16 3.11 -7.81
CA ARG A 379 -3.57 3.50 -7.71
C ARG A 379 -3.83 4.78 -8.51
N ASN A 380 -5.08 5.03 -8.88
CA ASN A 380 -5.44 6.25 -9.58
C ASN A 380 -5.70 7.39 -8.58
N PRO A 381 -5.18 8.61 -8.80
CA PRO A 381 -5.59 9.78 -8.06
C PRO A 381 -7.08 10.05 -8.23
N GLU A 382 -7.78 10.28 -7.12
CA GLU A 382 -9.22 10.53 -7.13
C GLU A 382 -9.57 11.67 -6.17
N THR A 383 -10.49 12.54 -6.58
CA THR A 383 -11.11 13.52 -5.68
C THR A 383 -12.46 13.01 -5.23
N LYS A 384 -12.67 12.91 -3.92
CA LYS A 384 -13.91 12.39 -3.36
C LYS A 384 -14.26 12.98 -2.00
N ASN A 385 -15.52 12.85 -1.62
CA ASN A 385 -15.97 13.19 -0.29
C ASN A 385 -15.85 11.98 0.64
N VAL A 386 -15.21 12.19 1.79
CA VAL A 386 -15.10 11.20 2.87
C VAL A 386 -15.76 11.75 4.13
N ASP A 387 -16.57 10.92 4.75
CA ASP A 387 -17.33 11.29 5.94
C ASP A 387 -16.60 10.86 7.21
N PHE A 388 -16.54 11.77 8.16
CA PHE A 388 -15.99 11.54 9.51
C PHE A 388 -17.04 11.92 10.55
N VAL A 389 -17.02 11.24 11.70
CA VAL A 389 -17.86 11.59 12.86
C VAL A 389 -16.98 12.32 13.86
N ILE A 390 -17.19 13.63 14.00
CA ILE A 390 -16.44 14.51 14.92
C ILE A 390 -17.40 15.02 15.98
N ASN A 391 -17.14 14.67 17.25
CA ASN A 391 -18.01 15.05 18.37
C ASN A 391 -19.50 14.72 18.15
N GLY A 392 -19.77 13.53 17.56
CA GLY A 392 -21.13 13.08 17.25
C GLY A 392 -21.76 13.74 16.01
N THR A 393 -21.07 14.65 15.35
CA THR A 393 -21.52 15.30 14.12
C THR A 393 -20.82 14.72 12.91
N LYS A 394 -21.60 14.36 11.88
CA LYS A 394 -21.06 13.89 10.61
C LYS A 394 -20.54 15.11 9.81
N ILE A 395 -19.27 15.06 9.43
CA ILE A 395 -18.59 16.07 8.63
C ILE A 395 -18.06 15.39 7.37
N SER A 396 -18.39 15.95 6.19
CA SER A 396 -17.86 15.48 4.92
C SER A 396 -16.69 16.37 4.49
N LYS A 397 -15.57 15.75 4.14
CA LYS A 397 -14.37 16.46 3.62
C LYS A 397 -14.12 15.99 2.19
N GLU A 398 -13.96 16.95 1.29
CA GLU A 398 -13.42 16.67 -0.04
C GLU A 398 -11.90 16.47 0.06
N ILE A 399 -11.42 15.33 -0.38
CA ILE A 399 -10.01 14.93 -0.35
C ILE A 399 -9.56 14.42 -1.71
N GLU A 400 -8.28 14.59 -1.99
CA GLU A 400 -7.61 14.01 -3.15
C GLU A 400 -6.67 12.89 -2.68
N THR A 401 -6.95 11.65 -3.08
CA THR A 401 -6.18 10.45 -2.71
C THR A 401 -5.08 10.17 -3.72
N PHE A 402 -4.07 9.39 -3.33
CA PHE A 402 -2.96 8.92 -4.17
C PHE A 402 -2.27 10.03 -4.97
N THR A 403 -2.08 11.19 -4.37
CA THR A 403 -1.49 12.36 -5.02
C THR A 403 -0.09 12.13 -5.59
N TRP A 404 0.67 11.18 -5.04
CA TRP A 404 1.97 10.72 -5.51
C TRP A 404 1.92 9.86 -6.77
N GLU A 405 0.74 9.49 -7.23
CA GLU A 405 0.54 8.76 -8.49
C GLU A 405 0.23 9.67 -9.68
N LYS A 406 0.24 10.99 -9.50
CA LYS A 406 0.05 11.96 -10.58
C LYS A 406 1.21 11.96 -11.56
N LEU A 407 0.90 12.31 -12.82
CA LEU A 407 1.87 12.50 -13.91
C LEU A 407 2.02 14.01 -14.24
N ASP A 408 2.07 14.83 -13.21
CA ASP A 408 2.02 16.29 -13.30
C ASP A 408 3.38 16.94 -13.59
N PHE A 409 4.49 16.18 -13.56
CA PHE A 409 5.84 16.69 -13.86
C PHE A 409 6.49 16.05 -15.08
N VAL A 410 5.73 15.32 -15.91
CA VAL A 410 6.23 14.70 -17.14
C VAL A 410 6.83 15.73 -18.08
N ASP A 411 6.14 16.87 -18.32
CA ASP A 411 6.62 17.91 -19.23
C ASP A 411 7.88 18.59 -18.69
N ALA A 412 7.94 18.88 -17.38
CA ALA A 412 9.13 19.45 -16.74
C ALA A 412 10.35 18.51 -16.84
N ILE A 413 10.13 17.19 -16.74
CA ILE A 413 11.17 16.19 -16.96
C ILE A 413 11.63 16.23 -18.41
N LYS A 414 10.71 16.17 -19.37
CA LYS A 414 11.05 16.22 -20.80
C LYS A 414 11.90 17.46 -21.15
N GLU A 415 11.51 18.63 -20.67
CA GLU A 415 12.27 19.86 -20.85
C GLU A 415 13.67 19.76 -20.22
N THR A 416 13.79 19.27 -18.97
CA THR A 416 15.06 19.15 -18.25
C THR A 416 16.01 18.16 -18.90
N PHE A 417 15.48 17.07 -19.48
CA PHE A 417 16.27 16.00 -20.08
C PHE A 417 16.42 16.12 -21.60
N GLY A 418 15.71 17.06 -22.24
CA GLY A 418 15.77 17.29 -23.70
C GLY A 418 15.06 16.21 -24.52
N LEU A 419 13.93 15.71 -24.03
CA LEU A 419 13.07 14.68 -24.65
C LEU A 419 11.92 15.29 -25.46
#